data_f7d1a94080253651bf89978b983a6fb7
#
_entry.id   f7d1a94080253651bf89978b983a6fb7
#
_cell.length_a   1.000
_cell.length_b   1.000
_cell.length_c   1.000
_cell.angle_alpha   90.00
_cell.angle_beta   90.00
_cell.angle_gamma   90.00
#
_symmetry.space_group_name_H-M   'P 1'
#
loop_
_entity.id
_entity.type
_entity.pdbx_description
1 polymer ?
#
loop_
_entity_poly.entity_id
_entity_poly.type
_entity_poly.pdbx_seq_one_letter_code
_entity_poly.pdbx_strand_id
1 'polypeptide(L)'
;MSKTYYVCKYTPVELLRALGGDCEILNEMPESFDRAEQVAHPNICGFGKSVLEEVLAGNIKELVLVNCCDTIRSVYDILKDSGQMDFLYMIDMLHCDIECSRERTAAQLKELAETYGAYKEKSFDKKVFLEAFQPKERIQKPHLAVLGARMGQELFQMTEAAMPFPVVNETCVYNRSVGKNLPTEEMDFDTLMEWYAGELLHQIPCMRMMDHAGRKVLYQDPSLKGIIYHTVKFCDFYSFEYADIKGHTDVPLLKIESDFTLQSSGQLSTRLEAFAESLGIQDETKKEKVMGKGYYAGIDSGSTSTDVVILDKNREIISSVIMPTGAGAANGAERALEEALKQAKLNREDLDAVVTTGYGRTAISDGDKSITEITCHARGAHFLDPRVRTVVDIGGQDSKVIRLNEDGSVKNFVMNDKCAAGTGRFLEMMAKTMEMSLDELSQVGLSYQEDITISSMCTVFAESEVVSLIAQNKHTDDIVHGYDDWWCSAEQRSCKDS
;
A
#
# COMPACT_ATOMS: atom_id res chain seq x y z
N MET A 1 -14.75 10.29 30.53
CA MET A 1 -15.88 10.12 29.58
C MET A 1 -15.47 9.11 28.54
N SER A 2 -16.38 8.21 28.15
CA SER A 2 -16.12 7.26 27.08
C SER A 2 -16.01 7.99 25.73
N LYS A 3 -15.08 7.55 24.88
CA LYS A 3 -14.94 8.10 23.52
C LYS A 3 -16.02 7.55 22.60
N THR A 4 -16.54 8.39 21.74
CA THR A 4 -17.47 8.00 20.67
C THR A 4 -16.70 7.89 19.37
N TYR A 5 -16.54 6.67 18.86
CA TYR A 5 -15.80 6.40 17.64
C TYR A 5 -16.68 6.57 16.39
N TYR A 6 -16.05 6.90 15.29
CA TYR A 6 -16.70 6.97 13.97
C TYR A 6 -15.79 6.49 12.85
N VAL A 7 -16.39 6.10 11.72
CA VAL A 7 -15.63 5.47 10.62
C VAL A 7 -15.74 6.20 9.28
N CYS A 8 -16.61 7.20 9.15
CA CYS A 8 -16.91 7.80 7.85
C CYS A 8 -16.89 9.34 7.93
N LYS A 9 -16.41 9.99 6.89
CA LYS A 9 -16.38 11.46 6.81
C LYS A 9 -17.79 12.11 6.81
N TYR A 10 -18.81 11.35 6.49
CA TYR A 10 -20.20 11.80 6.53
C TYR A 10 -20.81 11.71 7.94
N THR A 11 -20.07 11.18 8.92
CA THR A 11 -20.51 11.20 10.32
C THR A 11 -20.63 12.64 10.81
N PRO A 12 -21.74 13.04 11.43
CA PRO A 12 -21.98 14.41 11.88
C PRO A 12 -21.25 14.69 13.21
N VAL A 13 -19.94 14.75 13.15
CA VAL A 13 -19.04 14.86 14.31
C VAL A 13 -19.31 16.14 15.10
N GLU A 14 -19.61 17.25 14.42
CA GLU A 14 -19.91 18.56 15.03
C GLU A 14 -21.19 18.52 15.84
N LEU A 15 -22.20 17.78 15.39
CA LEU A 15 -23.44 17.54 16.12
C LEU A 15 -23.20 16.66 17.35
N LEU A 16 -22.44 15.57 17.21
CA LEU A 16 -22.10 14.69 18.32
C LEU A 16 -21.32 15.45 19.42
N ARG A 17 -20.37 16.30 19.03
CA ARG A 17 -19.62 17.16 19.96
C ARG A 17 -20.52 18.18 20.67
N ALA A 18 -21.46 18.79 19.95
CA ALA A 18 -22.44 19.71 20.53
C ALA A 18 -23.40 19.04 21.52
N LEU A 19 -23.47 17.71 21.51
CA LEU A 19 -24.21 16.88 22.44
C LEU A 19 -23.30 16.24 23.52
N GLY A 20 -22.09 16.77 23.69
CA GLY A 20 -21.12 16.33 24.72
C GLY A 20 -20.30 15.09 24.39
N GLY A 21 -20.26 14.69 23.11
CA GLY A 21 -19.44 13.56 22.65
C GLY A 21 -17.96 13.92 22.51
N ASP A 22 -17.08 13.07 23.04
CA ASP A 22 -15.65 13.07 22.74
C ASP A 22 -15.42 12.16 21.52
N CYS A 23 -15.42 12.77 20.32
CA CYS A 23 -15.44 12.03 19.07
C CYS A 23 -14.04 11.77 18.52
N GLU A 24 -13.74 10.50 18.21
CA GLU A 24 -12.48 10.05 17.64
C GLU A 24 -12.73 9.17 16.41
N ILE A 25 -11.83 9.30 15.42
CA ILE A 25 -11.87 8.45 14.25
C ILE A 25 -11.27 7.08 14.58
N LEU A 26 -11.99 6.01 14.25
CA LEU A 26 -11.45 4.65 14.37
C LEU A 26 -10.48 4.39 13.22
N ASN A 27 -9.19 4.26 13.52
CA ASN A 27 -8.13 4.11 12.52
C ASN A 27 -6.98 3.18 12.95
N GLU A 28 -7.18 2.41 13.99
CA GLU A 28 -6.24 1.45 14.53
C GLU A 28 -6.09 0.26 13.58
N MET A 29 -4.85 -0.25 13.46
CA MET A 29 -4.51 -1.45 12.72
C MET A 29 -4.18 -2.57 13.73
N PRO A 30 -5.03 -3.60 13.87
CA PRO A 30 -4.77 -4.70 14.79
C PRO A 30 -3.62 -5.59 14.29
N GLU A 31 -3.03 -6.37 15.19
CA GLU A 31 -2.02 -7.37 14.82
C GLU A 31 -2.62 -8.55 14.04
N SER A 32 -3.84 -8.95 14.37
CA SER A 32 -4.58 -10.04 13.71
C SER A 32 -6.08 -9.77 13.70
N PHE A 33 -6.84 -10.64 13.02
CA PHE A 33 -8.31 -10.61 12.96
C PHE A 33 -8.97 -11.81 13.64
N ASP A 34 -8.34 -12.36 14.66
CA ASP A 34 -8.74 -13.64 15.28
C ASP A 34 -10.19 -13.62 15.81
N ARG A 35 -10.66 -12.50 16.37
CA ARG A 35 -12.04 -12.35 16.85
C ARG A 35 -13.00 -12.04 15.69
N ALA A 36 -12.61 -11.14 14.82
CA ALA A 36 -13.43 -10.74 13.68
C ALA A 36 -13.75 -11.92 12.76
N GLU A 37 -12.78 -12.82 12.51
CA GLU A 37 -12.94 -13.98 11.64
C GLU A 37 -13.78 -15.11 12.25
N GLN A 38 -14.08 -15.06 13.55
CA GLN A 38 -15.02 -15.97 14.18
C GLN A 38 -16.50 -15.59 13.90
N VAL A 39 -16.76 -14.32 13.60
CA VAL A 39 -18.14 -13.80 13.47
C VAL A 39 -18.46 -13.27 12.07
N ALA A 40 -17.45 -13.04 11.24
CA ALA A 40 -17.59 -12.46 9.91
C ALA A 40 -16.90 -13.32 8.84
N HIS A 41 -17.40 -13.22 7.59
CA HIS A 41 -16.81 -13.94 6.46
C HIS A 41 -15.37 -13.45 6.20
N PRO A 42 -14.40 -14.35 5.94
CA PRO A 42 -12.98 -13.99 5.72
C PRO A 42 -12.74 -12.95 4.61
N ASN A 43 -13.63 -12.88 3.62
CA ASN A 43 -13.50 -11.99 2.45
C ASN A 43 -14.14 -10.61 2.63
N ILE A 44 -14.55 -10.21 3.83
CA ILE A 44 -14.89 -8.80 4.07
C ILE A 44 -13.62 -7.96 4.10
N CYS A 45 -13.74 -6.66 3.79
CA CYS A 45 -12.53 -5.81 3.73
C CYS A 45 -11.83 -5.71 5.10
N GLY A 46 -10.49 -5.59 5.07
CA GLY A 46 -9.66 -5.57 6.26
C GLY A 46 -10.05 -4.47 7.26
N PHE A 47 -10.50 -3.30 6.78
CA PHE A 47 -11.00 -2.25 7.67
C PHE A 47 -12.28 -2.68 8.42
N GLY A 48 -13.22 -3.36 7.76
CA GLY A 48 -14.41 -3.91 8.44
C GLY A 48 -14.04 -4.93 9.53
N LYS A 49 -13.05 -5.78 9.26
CA LYS A 49 -12.50 -6.70 10.27
C LYS A 49 -11.86 -5.95 11.43
N SER A 50 -11.09 -4.88 11.17
CA SER A 50 -10.49 -4.05 12.22
C SER A 50 -11.55 -3.46 13.16
N VAL A 51 -12.64 -2.92 12.63
CA VAL A 51 -13.76 -2.43 13.44
C VAL A 51 -14.33 -3.53 14.34
N LEU A 52 -14.56 -4.72 13.79
CA LEU A 52 -15.05 -5.87 14.57
C LEU A 52 -14.04 -6.30 15.65
N GLU A 53 -12.75 -6.40 15.28
CA GLU A 53 -11.70 -6.82 16.20
C GLU A 53 -11.62 -5.91 17.43
N GLU A 54 -11.62 -4.57 17.23
CA GLU A 54 -11.55 -3.57 18.29
C GLU A 54 -12.78 -3.56 19.19
N VAL A 55 -13.97 -3.71 18.63
CA VAL A 55 -15.20 -3.78 19.42
C VAL A 55 -15.27 -5.09 20.21
N LEU A 56 -15.00 -6.22 19.58
CA LEU A 56 -15.04 -7.55 20.24
C LEU A 56 -13.93 -7.72 21.28
N ALA A 57 -12.82 -6.98 21.14
CA ALA A 57 -11.79 -6.87 22.19
C ALA A 57 -12.27 -6.04 23.41
N GLY A 58 -13.39 -5.32 23.28
CA GLY A 58 -13.91 -4.46 24.34
C GLY A 58 -13.31 -3.06 24.41
N ASN A 59 -12.49 -2.69 23.42
CA ASN A 59 -11.80 -1.39 23.37
C ASN A 59 -12.77 -0.25 23.00
N ILE A 60 -13.86 -0.56 22.33
CA ILE A 60 -14.85 0.41 21.82
C ILE A 60 -16.23 0.08 22.38
N LYS A 61 -16.89 1.09 22.97
CA LYS A 61 -18.23 0.97 23.55
C LYS A 61 -19.26 1.88 22.88
N GLU A 62 -18.81 2.94 22.23
CA GLU A 62 -19.67 3.88 21.52
C GLU A 62 -19.20 4.02 20.07
N LEU A 63 -20.11 3.77 19.11
CA LEU A 63 -19.76 3.79 17.71
C LEU A 63 -20.91 4.35 16.87
N VAL A 64 -20.59 5.33 16.01
CA VAL A 64 -21.51 5.87 15.03
C VAL A 64 -21.01 5.49 13.64
N LEU A 65 -21.81 4.71 12.93
CA LEU A 65 -21.56 4.23 11.58
C LEU A 65 -22.40 5.01 10.57
N VAL A 66 -21.99 4.93 9.32
CA VAL A 66 -22.74 5.39 8.16
C VAL A 66 -22.86 4.21 7.20
N ASN A 67 -24.00 3.99 6.59
CA ASN A 67 -24.25 2.90 5.64
C ASN A 67 -23.42 3.02 4.34
N CYS A 68 -22.16 3.35 4.48
CA CYS A 68 -21.29 3.68 3.34
C CYS A 68 -20.95 2.46 2.45
N CYS A 69 -21.13 1.23 2.89
CA CYS A 69 -20.93 0.01 2.10
C CYS A 69 -21.54 -1.22 2.78
N ASP A 70 -21.66 -2.32 2.03
CA ASP A 70 -22.21 -3.57 2.52
C ASP A 70 -21.38 -4.17 3.67
N THR A 71 -20.06 -4.03 3.63
CA THR A 71 -19.20 -4.43 4.76
C THR A 71 -19.57 -3.71 6.05
N ILE A 72 -19.75 -2.39 6.02
CA ILE A 72 -20.12 -1.61 7.22
C ILE A 72 -21.55 -1.91 7.68
N ARG A 73 -22.45 -2.22 6.77
CA ARG A 73 -23.80 -2.70 7.13
C ARG A 73 -23.71 -4.04 7.87
N SER A 74 -22.96 -5.00 7.33
CA SER A 74 -22.74 -6.30 7.97
C SER A 74 -22.06 -6.16 9.34
N VAL A 75 -21.07 -5.28 9.45
CA VAL A 75 -20.43 -4.94 10.75
C VAL A 75 -21.46 -4.43 11.74
N TYR A 76 -22.32 -3.49 11.33
CA TYR A 76 -23.38 -2.97 12.20
C TYR A 76 -24.32 -4.07 12.70
N ASP A 77 -24.79 -4.95 11.80
CA ASP A 77 -25.71 -6.02 12.15
C ASP A 77 -25.06 -7.02 13.14
N ILE A 78 -23.79 -7.39 12.91
CA ILE A 78 -23.03 -8.25 13.82
C ILE A 78 -22.89 -7.59 15.20
N LEU A 79 -22.51 -6.30 15.24
CA LEU A 79 -22.31 -5.58 16.50
C LEU A 79 -23.62 -5.37 17.25
N LYS A 80 -24.72 -5.13 16.55
CA LYS A 80 -26.07 -5.01 17.14
C LYS A 80 -26.52 -6.32 17.78
N ASP A 81 -26.28 -7.44 17.09
CA ASP A 81 -26.61 -8.77 17.62
C ASP A 81 -25.73 -9.17 18.81
N SER A 82 -24.48 -8.73 18.86
CA SER A 82 -23.54 -9.02 19.94
C SER A 82 -23.95 -8.43 21.31
N GLY A 83 -24.73 -7.35 21.31
CA GLY A 83 -25.14 -6.65 22.53
C GLY A 83 -24.00 -6.05 23.36
N GLN A 84 -22.80 -5.89 22.81
CA GLN A 84 -21.60 -5.44 23.55
C GLN A 84 -21.39 -3.92 23.57
N MET A 85 -22.23 -3.17 22.83
CA MET A 85 -22.11 -1.72 22.67
C MET A 85 -23.00 -0.97 23.66
N ASP A 86 -22.47 0.07 24.29
CA ASP A 86 -23.24 0.99 25.13
C ASP A 86 -24.07 1.96 24.25
N PHE A 87 -23.47 2.37 23.10
CA PHE A 87 -24.15 3.14 22.07
C PHE A 87 -23.70 2.70 20.67
N LEU A 88 -24.64 2.28 19.85
CA LEU A 88 -24.42 1.93 18.43
C LEU A 88 -25.51 2.57 17.59
N TYR A 89 -25.09 3.41 16.63
CA TYR A 89 -26.02 4.07 15.72
C TYR A 89 -25.57 3.96 14.27
N MET A 90 -26.51 3.71 13.34
CA MET A 90 -26.26 3.70 11.90
C MET A 90 -26.99 4.85 11.23
N ILE A 91 -26.25 5.73 10.58
CA ILE A 91 -26.83 6.76 9.71
C ILE A 91 -27.09 6.16 8.34
N ASP A 92 -28.36 6.15 7.92
CA ASP A 92 -28.78 5.66 6.60
C ASP A 92 -28.75 6.80 5.57
N MET A 93 -27.58 7.12 5.06
CA MET A 93 -27.35 8.19 4.11
C MET A 93 -27.68 7.76 2.67
N LEU A 94 -28.35 8.58 1.92
CA LEU A 94 -28.49 8.43 0.46
C LEU A 94 -27.18 8.87 -0.24
N HIS A 95 -26.78 8.10 -1.25
CA HIS A 95 -25.51 8.33 -1.95
C HIS A 95 -25.62 9.34 -3.12
N CYS A 96 -26.41 10.39 -2.93
CA CYS A 96 -26.59 11.47 -3.90
C CYS A 96 -26.85 12.81 -3.18
N ASP A 97 -26.40 13.90 -3.77
CA ASP A 97 -26.62 15.27 -3.26
C ASP A 97 -27.79 15.91 -4.03
N ILE A 98 -29.01 15.54 -3.68
CA ILE A 98 -30.25 16.08 -4.22
C ILE A 98 -31.18 16.51 -3.07
N GLU A 99 -32.20 17.29 -3.35
CA GLU A 99 -33.08 17.90 -2.34
C GLU A 99 -33.68 16.86 -1.38
N CYS A 100 -34.31 15.80 -1.89
CA CYS A 100 -34.88 14.76 -1.03
C CYS A 100 -33.85 14.01 -0.17
N SER A 101 -32.59 13.91 -0.63
CA SER A 101 -31.49 13.35 0.17
C SER A 101 -31.11 14.25 1.33
N ARG A 102 -31.10 15.57 1.11
CA ARG A 102 -30.82 16.57 2.15
C ARG A 102 -31.92 16.58 3.20
N GLU A 103 -33.19 16.59 2.79
CA GLU A 103 -34.34 16.50 3.70
C GLU A 103 -34.28 15.22 4.57
N ARG A 104 -34.04 14.07 3.94
CA ARG A 104 -33.92 12.78 4.67
C ARG A 104 -32.74 12.78 5.62
N THR A 105 -31.60 13.30 5.19
CA THR A 105 -30.42 13.41 6.05
C THR A 105 -30.68 14.36 7.23
N ALA A 106 -31.32 15.52 7.01
CA ALA A 106 -31.71 16.43 8.07
C ALA A 106 -32.63 15.76 9.11
N ALA A 107 -33.61 14.98 8.67
CA ALA A 107 -34.47 14.23 9.56
C ALA A 107 -33.69 13.23 10.43
N GLN A 108 -32.74 12.51 9.85
CA GLN A 108 -31.88 11.59 10.60
C GLN A 108 -30.93 12.31 11.55
N LEU A 109 -30.41 13.49 11.20
CA LEU A 109 -29.61 14.30 12.13
C LEU A 109 -30.42 14.73 13.35
N LYS A 110 -31.70 15.06 13.18
CA LYS A 110 -32.62 15.38 14.29
C LYS A 110 -32.87 14.15 15.16
N GLU A 111 -33.14 13.00 14.57
CA GLU A 111 -33.31 11.72 15.29
C GLU A 111 -32.05 11.31 16.05
N LEU A 112 -30.87 11.43 15.42
CA LEU A 112 -29.59 11.20 16.10
C LEU A 112 -29.38 12.16 17.26
N ALA A 113 -29.73 13.44 17.11
CA ALA A 113 -29.59 14.44 18.18
C ALA A 113 -30.45 14.07 19.40
N GLU A 114 -31.70 13.63 19.18
CA GLU A 114 -32.56 13.15 20.26
C GLU A 114 -32.00 11.90 20.93
N THR A 115 -31.66 10.87 20.13
CA THR A 115 -31.19 9.56 20.62
C THR A 115 -29.85 9.69 21.36
N TYR A 116 -28.87 10.38 20.77
CA TYR A 116 -27.55 10.55 21.36
C TYR A 116 -27.56 11.53 22.52
N GLY A 117 -28.35 12.61 22.44
CA GLY A 117 -28.57 13.54 23.53
C GLY A 117 -29.20 12.88 24.77
N ALA A 118 -30.18 12.01 24.56
CA ALA A 118 -30.74 11.21 25.65
C ALA A 118 -29.72 10.24 26.26
N TYR A 119 -28.91 9.57 25.43
CA TYR A 119 -27.85 8.68 25.89
C TYR A 119 -26.77 9.42 26.71
N LYS A 120 -26.34 10.60 26.26
CA LYS A 120 -25.33 11.43 26.96
C LYS A 120 -25.90 12.27 28.09
N GLU A 121 -27.23 12.31 28.27
CA GLU A 121 -27.92 13.20 29.20
C GLU A 121 -27.55 14.67 28.95
N LYS A 122 -27.45 15.08 27.67
CA LYS A 122 -27.08 16.42 27.24
C LYS A 122 -28.05 16.99 26.22
N SER A 123 -28.36 18.25 26.36
CA SER A 123 -29.04 19.04 25.31
C SER A 123 -28.04 19.58 24.28
N PHE A 124 -28.54 19.87 23.08
CA PHE A 124 -27.74 20.47 22.00
C PHE A 124 -27.18 21.84 22.43
N ASP A 125 -25.87 21.95 22.39
CA ASP A 125 -25.15 23.21 22.62
C ASP A 125 -24.85 23.88 21.28
N LYS A 126 -25.65 24.90 20.95
CA LYS A 126 -25.53 25.64 19.69
C LYS A 126 -24.18 26.33 19.54
N LYS A 127 -23.61 26.83 20.64
CA LYS A 127 -22.32 27.54 20.59
C LYS A 127 -21.20 26.58 20.21
N VAL A 128 -21.14 25.43 20.86
CA VAL A 128 -20.16 24.36 20.53
C VAL A 128 -20.31 23.92 19.09
N PHE A 129 -21.56 23.79 18.60
CA PHE A 129 -21.83 23.41 17.22
C PHE A 129 -21.29 24.46 16.22
N LEU A 130 -21.57 25.75 16.42
CA LEU A 130 -21.11 26.80 15.51
C LEU A 130 -19.58 26.96 15.52
N GLU A 131 -18.95 26.85 16.68
CA GLU A 131 -17.48 26.96 16.83
C GLU A 131 -16.73 25.77 16.21
N ALA A 132 -17.41 24.64 15.94
CA ALA A 132 -16.79 23.45 15.34
C ALA A 132 -16.46 23.60 13.85
N PHE A 133 -17.07 24.55 13.15
CA PHE A 133 -16.85 24.79 11.72
C PHE A 133 -15.74 25.80 11.50
N GLN A 134 -14.60 25.32 11.01
CA GLN A 134 -13.48 26.18 10.63
C GLN A 134 -13.10 25.94 9.17
N PRO A 135 -12.86 27.00 8.37
CA PRO A 135 -12.38 26.84 7.01
C PRO A 135 -11.05 26.11 6.98
N LYS A 136 -10.97 25.00 6.26
CA LYS A 136 -9.69 24.32 5.99
C LYS A 136 -8.99 25.04 4.84
N GLU A 137 -7.85 25.66 5.11
CA GLU A 137 -6.97 26.16 4.06
C GLU A 137 -6.26 24.97 3.38
N ARG A 138 -6.24 24.97 2.04
CA ARG A 138 -5.45 24.02 1.27
C ARG A 138 -3.98 24.36 1.34
N ILE A 139 -3.16 23.34 1.42
CA ILE A 139 -1.71 23.49 1.39
C ILE A 139 -1.31 23.95 -0.02
N GLN A 140 -0.70 25.15 -0.12
CA GLN A 140 -0.19 25.71 -1.38
C GLN A 140 1.30 25.41 -1.63
N LYS A 141 1.96 24.72 -0.67
CA LYS A 141 3.37 24.33 -0.78
C LYS A 141 3.49 22.97 -1.50
N PRO A 142 4.63 22.70 -2.15
CA PRO A 142 4.91 21.40 -2.72
C PRO A 142 4.70 20.28 -1.69
N HIS A 143 3.87 19.30 -2.01
CA HIS A 143 3.49 18.21 -1.12
C HIS A 143 3.16 16.92 -1.89
N LEU A 144 3.06 15.82 -1.16
CA LEU A 144 2.52 14.56 -1.62
C LEU A 144 1.12 14.36 -1.05
N ALA A 145 0.24 13.73 -1.80
CA ALA A 145 -1.08 13.34 -1.30
C ALA A 145 -1.19 11.82 -1.16
N VAL A 146 -1.73 11.38 -0.02
CA VAL A 146 -2.22 10.00 0.12
C VAL A 146 -3.70 10.01 -0.22
N LEU A 147 -4.07 9.32 -1.30
CA LEU A 147 -5.44 9.22 -1.80
C LEU A 147 -5.98 7.79 -1.64
N GLY A 148 -7.26 7.62 -1.94
CA GLY A 148 -7.89 6.30 -2.02
C GLY A 148 -8.63 5.88 -0.75
N ALA A 149 -8.56 4.60 -0.44
CA ALA A 149 -9.17 4.01 0.74
C ALA A 149 -8.49 4.49 2.02
N ARG A 150 -9.19 4.34 3.15
CA ARG A 150 -8.64 4.66 4.47
C ARG A 150 -7.27 4.00 4.66
N MET A 151 -6.32 4.76 5.17
CA MET A 151 -5.01 4.30 5.60
C MET A 151 -4.95 4.33 7.13
N GLY A 152 -4.45 3.27 7.74
CA GLY A 152 -4.25 3.20 9.19
C GLY A 152 -3.17 4.20 9.65
N GLN A 153 -3.22 4.59 10.91
CA GLN A 153 -2.36 5.67 11.42
C GLN A 153 -0.88 5.29 11.36
N GLU A 154 -0.54 4.06 11.69
CA GLU A 154 0.83 3.55 11.70
C GLU A 154 1.42 3.54 10.27
N LEU A 155 0.63 3.07 9.29
CA LEU A 155 1.04 3.08 7.89
C LEU A 155 1.19 4.51 7.35
N PHE A 156 0.32 5.43 7.79
CA PHE A 156 0.44 6.83 7.39
C PHE A 156 1.70 7.47 7.98
N GLN A 157 2.02 7.24 9.26
CA GLN A 157 3.26 7.73 9.89
C GLN A 157 4.51 7.15 9.22
N MET A 158 4.50 5.86 8.88
CA MET A 158 5.58 5.23 8.11
C MET A 158 5.72 5.90 6.73
N THR A 159 4.61 6.24 6.09
CA THR A 159 4.60 6.94 4.80
C THR A 159 5.20 8.34 4.94
N GLU A 160 4.79 9.11 5.96
CA GLU A 160 5.37 10.45 6.21
C GLU A 160 6.87 10.40 6.46
N ALA A 161 7.32 9.43 7.27
CA ALA A 161 8.73 9.27 7.61
C ALA A 161 9.62 8.92 6.40
N ALA A 162 9.06 8.20 5.41
CA ALA A 162 9.79 7.79 4.21
C ALA A 162 9.86 8.87 3.13
N MET A 163 9.00 9.90 3.17
CA MET A 163 8.85 10.84 2.07
C MET A 163 9.68 12.12 2.23
N PRO A 164 10.22 12.63 1.10
CA PRO A 164 11.04 13.86 1.11
C PRO A 164 10.22 15.16 1.12
N PHE A 165 8.91 15.08 0.91
CA PHE A 165 7.98 16.20 0.96
C PHE A 165 6.95 16.01 2.06
N PRO A 166 6.32 17.08 2.56
CA PRO A 166 5.16 16.96 3.43
C PRO A 166 4.08 16.07 2.79
N VAL A 167 3.49 15.19 3.57
CA VAL A 167 2.45 14.25 3.11
C VAL A 167 1.10 14.71 3.65
N VAL A 168 0.12 14.84 2.77
CA VAL A 168 -1.26 15.22 3.13
C VAL A 168 -2.15 13.99 3.05
N ASN A 169 -2.84 13.67 4.14
CA ASN A 169 -3.81 12.58 4.14
C ASN A 169 -5.13 13.05 3.55
N GLU A 170 -5.39 12.70 2.30
CA GLU A 170 -6.62 12.95 1.56
C GLU A 170 -7.38 11.63 1.27
N THR A 171 -7.15 10.59 2.09
CA THR A 171 -7.92 9.35 2.01
C THR A 171 -9.39 9.56 2.34
N CYS A 172 -10.22 8.57 2.07
CA CYS A 172 -11.68 8.68 2.05
C CYS A 172 -12.31 9.34 3.30
N VAL A 173 -11.66 9.28 4.46
CA VAL A 173 -12.16 9.86 5.70
C VAL A 173 -11.52 11.21 6.04
N TYR A 174 -10.28 11.44 5.61
CA TYR A 174 -9.50 12.62 5.96
C TYR A 174 -9.73 13.80 5.02
N ASN A 175 -10.24 13.58 3.79
CA ASN A 175 -10.60 14.64 2.86
C ASN A 175 -11.97 15.28 3.16
N ARG A 176 -12.37 15.25 4.43
CA ARG A 176 -13.61 15.90 4.90
C ARG A 176 -13.53 17.42 4.75
N SER A 177 -14.54 18.01 4.10
CA SER A 177 -14.56 19.43 3.73
C SER A 177 -15.93 20.07 4.01
N VAL A 178 -16.44 19.88 5.22
CA VAL A 178 -17.69 20.50 5.71
C VAL A 178 -17.43 21.93 6.18
N GLY A 179 -18.39 22.84 6.00
CA GLY A 179 -18.33 24.21 6.48
C GLY A 179 -17.79 25.21 5.46
N LYS A 180 -18.01 24.97 4.17
CA LYS A 180 -17.75 25.97 3.12
C LYS A 180 -18.52 27.27 3.33
N ASN A 181 -19.80 27.14 3.68
CA ASN A 181 -20.66 28.25 4.05
C ASN A 181 -20.89 28.16 5.55
N LEU A 182 -20.38 29.10 6.34
CA LEU A 182 -20.50 29.05 7.79
C LEU A 182 -21.96 29.27 8.22
N PRO A 183 -22.45 28.54 9.23
CA PRO A 183 -23.78 28.75 9.78
C PRO A 183 -23.82 30.05 10.59
N THR A 184 -25.01 30.63 10.74
CA THR A 184 -25.21 31.89 11.48
C THR A 184 -25.88 31.64 12.82
N GLU A 185 -25.69 32.58 13.76
CA GLU A 185 -26.32 32.52 15.08
C GLU A 185 -27.86 32.68 15.03
N GLU A 186 -28.41 33.23 13.92
CA GLU A 186 -29.84 33.44 13.75
C GLU A 186 -30.60 32.15 13.38
N MET A 187 -29.92 31.11 12.86
CA MET A 187 -30.55 29.86 12.50
C MET A 187 -31.04 29.12 13.75
N ASP A 188 -32.29 28.67 13.73
CA ASP A 188 -32.81 27.75 14.74
C ASP A 188 -32.26 26.30 14.54
N PHE A 189 -32.61 25.39 15.42
CA PHE A 189 -32.11 24.01 15.38
C PHE A 189 -32.52 23.30 14.06
N ASP A 190 -33.75 23.50 13.62
CA ASP A 190 -34.24 22.83 12.42
C ASP A 190 -33.52 23.31 11.17
N THR A 191 -33.37 24.62 11.03
CA THR A 191 -32.62 25.27 9.94
C THR A 191 -31.14 24.87 9.96
N LEU A 192 -30.52 24.75 11.15
CA LEU A 192 -29.14 24.28 11.28
C LEU A 192 -28.99 22.84 10.81
N MET A 193 -29.95 21.94 11.10
CA MET A 193 -29.88 20.55 10.65
C MET A 193 -30.08 20.42 9.13
N GLU A 194 -30.94 21.23 8.53
CA GLU A 194 -31.11 21.28 7.06
C GLU A 194 -29.85 21.82 6.37
N TRP A 195 -29.28 22.92 6.87
CA TRP A 195 -28.02 23.44 6.39
C TRP A 195 -26.90 22.39 6.51
N TYR A 196 -26.78 21.75 7.67
CA TYR A 196 -25.73 20.80 7.95
C TYR A 196 -25.83 19.53 7.10
N ALA A 197 -27.04 19.04 6.85
CA ALA A 197 -27.29 17.96 5.90
C ALA A 197 -26.78 18.31 4.49
N GLY A 198 -27.02 19.54 4.04
CA GLY A 198 -26.51 20.06 2.77
C GLY A 198 -24.97 20.07 2.73
N GLU A 199 -24.33 20.61 3.77
CA GLU A 199 -22.86 20.66 3.86
C GLU A 199 -22.22 19.27 3.92
N LEU A 200 -22.84 18.31 4.64
CA LEU A 200 -22.37 16.92 4.68
C LEU A 200 -22.41 16.25 3.31
N LEU A 201 -23.48 16.45 2.54
CA LEU A 201 -23.63 15.82 1.22
C LEU A 201 -22.82 16.54 0.13
N HIS A 202 -22.62 17.84 0.24
CA HIS A 202 -21.94 18.67 -0.77
C HIS A 202 -20.39 18.69 -0.65
N GLN A 203 -19.81 18.02 0.34
CA GLN A 203 -18.34 17.93 0.46
C GLN A 203 -17.72 17.17 -0.72
N ILE A 204 -16.36 17.16 -0.81
CA ILE A 204 -15.66 16.30 -1.78
C ILE A 204 -16.26 14.89 -1.71
N PRO A 205 -16.83 14.34 -2.80
CA PRO A 205 -17.61 13.11 -2.72
C PRO A 205 -16.75 11.88 -2.39
N CYS A 206 -17.35 10.88 -1.75
CA CYS A 206 -16.77 9.55 -1.64
C CYS A 206 -17.00 8.79 -2.96
N MET A 207 -16.19 7.80 -3.28
CA MET A 207 -16.37 6.92 -4.46
C MET A 207 -17.71 6.15 -4.48
N ARG A 208 -18.45 6.16 -3.39
CA ARG A 208 -19.80 5.56 -3.29
C ARG A 208 -20.92 6.52 -3.63
N MET A 209 -20.64 7.81 -3.75
CA MET A 209 -21.63 8.78 -4.23
C MET A 209 -21.90 8.55 -5.71
N MET A 210 -23.13 8.76 -6.15
CA MET A 210 -23.53 8.62 -7.57
C MET A 210 -22.74 9.56 -8.48
N ASP A 211 -22.46 10.78 -8.02
CA ASP A 211 -21.56 11.73 -8.67
C ASP A 211 -20.28 11.88 -7.84
N HIS A 212 -19.17 11.50 -8.43
CA HIS A 212 -17.84 11.62 -7.83
C HIS A 212 -16.88 12.51 -8.63
N ALA A 213 -17.38 13.25 -9.63
CA ALA A 213 -16.57 14.13 -10.47
C ALA A 213 -15.81 15.21 -9.66
N GLY A 214 -16.36 15.63 -8.53
CA GLY A 214 -15.71 16.58 -7.61
C GLY A 214 -14.39 16.09 -7.00
N ARG A 215 -14.08 14.79 -7.09
CA ARG A 215 -12.82 14.22 -6.59
C ARG A 215 -11.58 14.60 -7.40
N LYS A 216 -11.76 15.03 -8.65
CA LYS A 216 -10.65 15.48 -9.51
C LYS A 216 -9.76 16.55 -8.85
N VAL A 217 -10.34 17.36 -7.98
CA VAL A 217 -9.63 18.37 -7.19
C VAL A 217 -8.51 17.78 -6.31
N LEU A 218 -8.57 16.49 -5.96
CA LEU A 218 -7.58 15.82 -5.13
C LEU A 218 -6.29 15.45 -5.89
N TYR A 219 -6.37 15.26 -7.20
CA TYR A 219 -5.23 14.80 -8.01
C TYR A 219 -4.87 15.75 -9.16
N GLN A 220 -5.58 16.88 -9.29
CA GLN A 220 -5.28 17.95 -10.24
C GLN A 220 -4.71 19.20 -9.57
N ASP A 221 -4.27 19.11 -8.32
CA ASP A 221 -3.61 20.20 -7.61
C ASP A 221 -2.21 20.44 -8.19
N PRO A 222 -1.88 21.66 -8.67
CA PRO A 222 -0.57 21.97 -9.24
C PRO A 222 0.58 21.93 -8.23
N SER A 223 0.28 21.92 -6.93
CA SER A 223 1.28 21.81 -5.86
C SER A 223 1.73 20.36 -5.62
N LEU A 224 1.02 19.37 -6.18
CA LEU A 224 1.36 17.95 -6.01
C LEU A 224 2.70 17.62 -6.67
N LYS A 225 3.54 16.89 -5.93
CA LYS A 225 4.80 16.30 -6.40
C LYS A 225 4.69 14.80 -6.64
N GLY A 226 3.66 14.17 -6.15
CA GLY A 226 3.34 12.77 -6.36
C GLY A 226 2.12 12.34 -5.53
N ILE A 227 1.60 11.18 -5.87
CA ILE A 227 0.42 10.60 -5.24
C ILE A 227 0.78 9.19 -4.75
N ILE A 228 0.45 8.91 -3.50
CA ILE A 228 0.47 7.57 -2.93
C ILE A 228 -0.99 7.13 -2.85
N TYR A 229 -1.39 6.19 -3.71
CA TYR A 229 -2.76 5.71 -3.78
C TYR A 229 -2.92 4.43 -2.97
N HIS A 230 -3.67 4.52 -1.88
CA HIS A 230 -3.90 3.40 -0.97
C HIS A 230 -5.20 2.66 -1.29
N THR A 231 -5.12 1.34 -1.38
CA THR A 231 -6.28 0.45 -1.44
C THR A 231 -6.26 -0.52 -0.25
N VAL A 232 -7.44 -0.90 0.22
CA VAL A 232 -7.59 -1.94 1.23
C VAL A 232 -8.08 -3.21 0.54
N LYS A 233 -7.49 -4.35 0.86
CA LYS A 233 -7.89 -5.65 0.31
C LYS A 233 -9.39 -5.86 0.46
N PHE A 234 -10.04 -6.28 -0.61
CA PHE A 234 -11.51 -6.43 -0.74
C PHE A 234 -12.30 -5.11 -0.71
N CYS A 235 -11.68 -3.96 -0.96
CA CYS A 235 -12.37 -2.69 -1.15
C CYS A 235 -12.37 -2.28 -2.63
N ASP A 236 -13.40 -2.67 -3.39
CA ASP A 236 -13.44 -2.52 -4.85
C ASP A 236 -13.56 -1.06 -5.31
N PHE A 237 -14.31 -0.22 -4.60
CA PHE A 237 -14.57 1.17 -5.00
C PHE A 237 -13.29 1.98 -5.29
N TYR A 238 -12.30 1.86 -4.43
CA TYR A 238 -11.04 2.60 -4.60
C TYR A 238 -10.09 1.92 -5.60
N SER A 239 -10.27 0.65 -5.91
CA SER A 239 -9.56 0.00 -7.02
C SER A 239 -10.01 0.54 -8.37
N PHE A 240 -11.31 0.84 -8.54
CA PHE A 240 -11.83 1.50 -9.75
C PHE A 240 -11.32 2.94 -9.90
N GLU A 241 -11.28 3.73 -8.81
CA GLU A 241 -10.75 5.10 -8.86
C GLU A 241 -9.27 5.12 -9.26
N TYR A 242 -8.48 4.17 -8.78
CA TYR A 242 -7.07 4.07 -9.16
C TYR A 242 -6.89 3.95 -10.67
N ALA A 243 -7.71 3.12 -11.32
CA ALA A 243 -7.65 2.92 -12.76
C ALA A 243 -7.97 4.23 -13.53
N ASP A 244 -8.93 5.03 -13.02
CA ASP A 244 -9.26 6.34 -13.59
C ASP A 244 -8.13 7.36 -13.39
N ILE A 245 -7.59 7.48 -12.18
CA ILE A 245 -6.51 8.43 -11.87
C ILE A 245 -5.25 8.13 -12.71
N LYS A 246 -4.88 6.86 -12.87
CA LYS A 246 -3.72 6.44 -13.66
C LYS A 246 -3.74 7.01 -15.08
N GLY A 247 -4.93 7.20 -15.67
CA GLY A 247 -5.11 7.78 -17.00
C GLY A 247 -5.20 9.32 -17.06
N HIS A 248 -5.30 9.99 -15.90
CA HIS A 248 -5.65 11.41 -15.83
C HIS A 248 -4.70 12.26 -14.96
N THR A 249 -3.58 11.71 -14.53
CA THR A 249 -2.55 12.45 -13.79
C THR A 249 -1.18 12.29 -14.41
N ASP A 250 -0.41 13.38 -14.45
CA ASP A 250 0.99 13.40 -14.94
C ASP A 250 2.00 13.34 -13.78
N VAL A 251 1.53 13.44 -12.52
CA VAL A 251 2.43 13.34 -11.37
C VAL A 251 2.77 11.87 -11.06
N PRO A 252 3.96 11.58 -10.52
CA PRO A 252 4.33 10.24 -10.08
C PRO A 252 3.26 9.61 -9.19
N LEU A 253 2.89 8.37 -9.45
CA LEU A 253 1.80 7.66 -8.80
C LEU A 253 2.27 6.29 -8.31
N LEU A 254 2.27 6.10 -6.99
CA LEU A 254 2.52 4.81 -6.35
C LEU A 254 1.21 4.20 -5.85
N LYS A 255 0.90 2.97 -6.25
CA LYS A 255 -0.18 2.18 -5.63
C LYS A 255 0.39 1.31 -4.51
N ILE A 256 -0.23 1.40 -3.34
CA ILE A 256 0.02 0.48 -2.22
C ILE A 256 -1.31 -0.16 -1.78
N GLU A 257 -1.25 -1.41 -1.35
CA GLU A 257 -2.40 -2.15 -0.85
C GLU A 257 -2.07 -2.77 0.49
N SER A 258 -2.92 -2.56 1.49
CA SER A 258 -2.84 -3.21 2.78
C SER A 258 -4.05 -4.11 3.05
N ASP A 259 -3.88 -5.08 3.91
CA ASP A 259 -4.98 -5.85 4.50
C ASP A 259 -5.53 -5.20 5.78
N PHE A 260 -5.01 -4.04 6.14
CA PHE A 260 -5.32 -3.27 7.34
C PHE A 260 -4.82 -3.94 8.63
N THR A 261 -3.69 -4.67 8.57
CA THR A 261 -2.94 -5.18 9.74
C THR A 261 -1.52 -4.64 9.76
N LEU A 262 -0.84 -4.76 10.90
CA LEU A 262 0.57 -4.36 11.06
C LEU A 262 1.55 -5.30 10.35
N GLN A 263 1.13 -6.50 9.96
CA GLN A 263 2.01 -7.55 9.42
C GLN A 263 2.61 -7.22 8.05
N SER A 264 1.97 -6.37 7.25
CA SER A 264 2.39 -6.01 5.88
C SER A 264 3.45 -4.90 5.81
N SER A 265 3.96 -4.40 6.94
CA SER A 265 4.76 -3.15 7.00
C SER A 265 6.08 -3.21 6.23
N GLY A 266 6.82 -4.34 6.27
CA GLY A 266 8.14 -4.43 5.66
C GLY A 266 8.16 -4.29 4.13
N GLN A 267 7.23 -4.94 3.44
CA GLN A 267 7.09 -4.85 1.97
C GLN A 267 6.62 -3.45 1.52
N LEU A 268 5.75 -2.83 2.31
CA LEU A 268 5.28 -1.47 2.05
C LEU A 268 6.40 -0.43 2.22
N SER A 269 7.31 -0.63 3.19
CA SER A 269 8.50 0.23 3.39
C SER A 269 9.36 0.29 2.13
N THR A 270 9.72 -0.86 1.54
CA THR A 270 10.54 -0.90 0.31
C THR A 270 9.88 -0.16 -0.85
N ARG A 271 8.56 -0.28 -1.01
CA ARG A 271 7.82 0.45 -2.07
C ARG A 271 7.81 1.96 -1.83
N LEU A 272 7.62 2.38 -0.58
CA LEU A 272 7.65 3.80 -0.19
C LEU A 272 9.04 4.40 -0.40
N GLU A 273 10.10 3.70 0.03
CA GLU A 273 11.49 4.14 -0.17
C GLU A 273 11.84 4.27 -1.66
N ALA A 274 11.49 3.27 -2.48
CA ALA A 274 11.72 3.33 -3.93
C ALA A 274 10.95 4.49 -4.60
N PHE A 275 9.74 4.77 -4.12
CA PHE A 275 8.97 5.93 -4.61
C PHE A 275 9.63 7.24 -4.21
N ALA A 276 10.09 7.38 -2.96
CA ALA A 276 10.83 8.54 -2.49
C ALA A 276 12.11 8.78 -3.32
N GLU A 277 12.86 7.72 -3.62
CA GLU A 277 14.04 7.78 -4.48
C GLU A 277 13.68 8.26 -5.91
N SER A 278 12.53 7.82 -6.45
CA SER A 278 12.06 8.21 -7.79
C SER A 278 11.66 9.70 -7.90
N LEU A 279 11.30 10.34 -6.78
CA LEU A 279 10.97 11.77 -6.73
C LEU A 279 12.19 12.69 -6.86
N GLY A 280 13.41 12.13 -6.95
CA GLY A 280 14.61 12.85 -7.37
C GLY A 280 15.26 13.75 -6.31
N ILE A 281 14.85 13.67 -5.06
CA ILE A 281 15.57 14.33 -3.97
C ILE A 281 16.73 13.43 -3.55
N GLN A 282 17.88 13.65 -4.17
CA GLN A 282 19.13 13.17 -3.62
C GLN A 282 19.40 13.93 -2.31
N ASP A 283 19.62 13.16 -1.26
CA ASP A 283 20.06 13.69 0.03
C ASP A 283 21.33 14.53 -0.19
N GLU A 284 21.19 15.86 -0.20
CA GLU A 284 22.32 16.80 -0.41
C GLU A 284 23.27 16.86 0.79
N THR A 285 23.19 15.92 1.73
CA THR A 285 24.22 15.76 2.75
C THR A 285 25.48 15.12 2.14
N LYS A 286 26.00 15.73 1.09
CA LYS A 286 27.37 15.48 0.64
C LYS A 286 28.33 16.03 1.69
N LYS A 287 28.77 15.17 2.61
CA LYS A 287 30.10 15.34 3.16
C LYS A 287 31.08 15.28 1.98
N GLU A 288 31.76 16.37 1.69
CA GLU A 288 32.96 16.35 0.81
C GLU A 288 33.88 15.25 1.32
N LYS A 289 33.86 14.08 0.68
CA LYS A 289 34.84 13.04 0.95
C LYS A 289 36.15 13.47 0.31
N VAL A 290 37.22 13.44 1.09
CA VAL A 290 38.62 13.50 0.65
C VAL A 290 38.78 12.55 -0.55
N MET A 291 39.53 12.98 -1.58
CA MET A 291 39.80 12.13 -2.75
C MET A 291 40.42 10.80 -2.29
N GLY A 292 39.65 9.73 -2.44
CA GLY A 292 40.01 8.38 -2.07
C GLY A 292 40.78 7.66 -3.17
N LYS A 293 41.01 6.36 -3.00
CA LYS A 293 41.74 5.51 -3.97
C LYS A 293 40.95 5.20 -5.23
N GLY A 294 39.62 5.49 -5.26
CA GLY A 294 38.77 5.33 -6.42
C GLY A 294 38.15 3.95 -6.53
N TYR A 295 37.95 3.22 -5.42
CA TYR A 295 37.27 1.94 -5.39
C TYR A 295 35.92 2.05 -4.67
N TYR A 296 34.88 1.38 -5.22
CA TYR A 296 33.52 1.42 -4.73
C TYR A 296 32.95 0.00 -4.66
N ALA A 297 32.28 -0.35 -3.57
CA ALA A 297 31.61 -1.63 -3.45
C ALA A 297 30.09 -1.48 -3.47
N GLY A 298 29.40 -2.37 -4.18
CA GLY A 298 27.98 -2.60 -4.12
C GLY A 298 27.69 -3.95 -3.49
N ILE A 299 26.79 -4.02 -2.51
CA ILE A 299 26.37 -5.24 -1.83
C ILE A 299 24.85 -5.38 -1.99
N ASP A 300 24.41 -6.41 -2.73
CA ASP A 300 23.03 -6.82 -2.79
C ASP A 300 22.81 -7.99 -1.85
N SER A 301 22.11 -7.77 -0.75
CA SER A 301 21.77 -8.82 0.21
C SER A 301 20.34 -9.31 -0.02
N GLY A 302 20.21 -10.23 -0.95
CA GLY A 302 18.94 -10.88 -1.27
C GLY A 302 18.53 -11.94 -0.26
N SER A 303 17.33 -12.50 -0.43
CA SER A 303 16.80 -13.56 0.42
C SER A 303 17.49 -14.91 0.22
N THR A 304 18.08 -15.16 -0.94
CA THR A 304 18.73 -16.40 -1.35
C THR A 304 20.23 -16.26 -1.47
N SER A 305 20.69 -15.25 -2.22
CA SER A 305 22.11 -14.92 -2.41
C SER A 305 22.44 -13.52 -1.89
N THR A 306 23.73 -13.34 -1.63
CA THR A 306 24.37 -12.03 -1.41
C THR A 306 25.42 -11.84 -2.47
N ASP A 307 25.27 -10.78 -3.24
CA ASP A 307 26.07 -10.47 -4.41
C ASP A 307 26.90 -9.19 -4.13
N VAL A 308 28.20 -9.27 -4.38
CA VAL A 308 29.12 -8.15 -4.15
C VAL A 308 29.91 -7.85 -5.41
N VAL A 309 29.93 -6.57 -5.78
CA VAL A 309 30.74 -6.08 -6.90
C VAL A 309 31.65 -4.95 -6.42
N ILE A 310 32.93 -4.98 -6.80
CA ILE A 310 33.85 -3.90 -6.59
C ILE A 310 34.19 -3.24 -7.93
N LEU A 311 34.00 -1.92 -8.01
CA LEU A 311 34.28 -1.10 -9.19
C LEU A 311 35.48 -0.21 -8.93
N ASP A 312 36.26 0.09 -9.97
CA ASP A 312 37.28 1.14 -9.96
C ASP A 312 36.67 2.54 -10.29
N LYS A 313 37.50 3.58 -10.30
CA LYS A 313 37.12 4.96 -10.65
C LYS A 313 36.56 5.12 -12.07
N ASN A 314 36.86 4.19 -12.98
CA ASN A 314 36.33 4.17 -14.34
C ASN A 314 35.04 3.39 -14.47
N ARG A 315 34.53 2.84 -13.34
CA ARG A 315 33.37 1.95 -13.23
C ARG A 315 33.60 0.58 -13.88
N GLU A 316 34.87 0.13 -13.99
CA GLU A 316 35.17 -1.22 -14.42
C GLU A 316 35.06 -2.20 -13.23
N ILE A 317 34.52 -3.39 -13.49
CA ILE A 317 34.37 -4.43 -12.49
C ILE A 317 35.74 -5.05 -12.17
N ILE A 318 36.22 -4.86 -10.95
CA ILE A 318 37.49 -5.41 -10.46
C ILE A 318 37.30 -6.78 -9.82
N SER A 319 36.16 -6.96 -9.15
CA SER A 319 35.79 -8.23 -8.51
C SER A 319 34.27 -8.37 -8.49
N SER A 320 33.79 -9.62 -8.60
CA SER A 320 32.38 -9.96 -8.48
C SER A 320 32.25 -11.30 -7.76
N VAL A 321 31.43 -11.35 -6.71
CA VAL A 321 31.23 -12.52 -5.87
C VAL A 321 29.74 -12.73 -5.64
N ILE A 322 29.29 -13.98 -5.79
CA ILE A 322 27.92 -14.41 -5.50
C ILE A 322 28.02 -15.54 -4.46
N MET A 323 27.39 -15.38 -3.31
CA MET A 323 27.40 -16.36 -2.23
C MET A 323 25.98 -16.54 -1.64
N PRO A 324 25.64 -17.72 -1.10
CA PRO A 324 24.40 -17.89 -0.35
C PRO A 324 24.35 -16.94 0.84
N THR A 325 23.24 -16.24 1.03
CA THR A 325 23.03 -15.30 2.16
C THR A 325 23.12 -16.05 3.50
N GLY A 326 22.58 -17.28 3.57
CA GLY A 326 22.60 -18.08 4.78
C GLY A 326 21.62 -17.57 5.84
N ALA A 327 21.91 -17.82 7.12
CA ALA A 327 21.00 -17.56 8.24
C ALA A 327 20.96 -16.08 8.71
N GLY A 328 21.72 -15.18 8.10
CA GLY A 328 21.76 -13.77 8.51
C GLY A 328 22.37 -12.85 7.44
N ALA A 329 21.62 -11.82 7.06
CA ALA A 329 21.99 -10.86 6.01
C ALA A 329 23.33 -10.17 6.27
N ALA A 330 23.56 -9.69 7.51
CA ALA A 330 24.81 -9.01 7.88
C ALA A 330 26.03 -9.94 7.73
N ASN A 331 25.96 -11.15 8.27
CA ASN A 331 27.06 -12.13 8.18
C ASN A 331 27.30 -12.60 6.73
N GLY A 332 26.23 -12.72 5.93
CA GLY A 332 26.34 -13.05 4.51
C GLY A 332 27.05 -11.95 3.74
N ALA A 333 26.68 -10.70 3.98
CA ALA A 333 27.28 -9.52 3.37
C ALA A 333 28.78 -9.36 3.73
N GLU A 334 29.12 -9.54 5.00
CA GLU A 334 30.52 -9.45 5.46
C GLU A 334 31.40 -10.50 4.77
N ARG A 335 30.98 -11.77 4.78
CA ARG A 335 31.71 -12.87 4.10
C ARG A 335 31.89 -12.62 2.60
N ALA A 336 30.82 -12.18 1.93
CA ALA A 336 30.87 -11.92 0.50
C ALA A 336 31.78 -10.72 0.17
N LEU A 337 31.74 -9.66 0.99
CA LEU A 337 32.63 -8.50 0.85
C LEU A 337 34.10 -8.87 1.08
N GLU A 338 34.41 -9.65 2.13
CA GLU A 338 35.78 -10.12 2.40
C GLU A 338 36.32 -10.94 1.22
N GLU A 339 35.54 -11.85 0.65
CA GLU A 339 35.94 -12.63 -0.50
C GLU A 339 36.15 -11.73 -1.75
N ALA A 340 35.28 -10.74 -1.97
CA ALA A 340 35.43 -9.80 -3.08
C ALA A 340 36.69 -8.95 -2.94
N LEU A 341 36.99 -8.45 -1.74
CA LEU A 341 38.20 -7.68 -1.44
C LEU A 341 39.47 -8.54 -1.66
N LYS A 342 39.44 -9.78 -1.21
CA LYS A 342 40.53 -10.74 -1.41
C LYS A 342 40.81 -10.98 -2.90
N GLN A 343 39.77 -11.19 -3.71
CA GLN A 343 39.90 -11.37 -5.17
C GLN A 343 40.44 -10.11 -5.83
N ALA A 344 40.01 -8.92 -5.40
CA ALA A 344 40.49 -7.62 -5.87
C ALA A 344 41.89 -7.27 -5.36
N LYS A 345 42.44 -7.98 -4.36
CA LYS A 345 43.66 -7.67 -3.62
C LYS A 345 43.60 -6.30 -2.96
N LEU A 346 42.44 -5.93 -2.42
CA LEU A 346 42.19 -4.67 -1.73
C LEU A 346 41.89 -4.93 -0.24
N ASN A 347 42.09 -3.88 0.58
CA ASN A 347 41.61 -3.85 1.96
C ASN A 347 40.33 -3.01 2.06
N ARG A 348 39.63 -3.12 3.18
CA ARG A 348 38.41 -2.34 3.43
C ARG A 348 38.65 -0.81 3.33
N GLU A 349 39.80 -0.35 3.81
CA GLU A 349 40.19 1.07 3.80
C GLU A 349 40.50 1.60 2.39
N ASP A 350 40.58 0.73 1.40
CA ASP A 350 40.80 1.13 0.01
C ASP A 350 39.46 1.54 -0.67
N LEU A 351 38.33 1.19 -0.07
CA LEU A 351 37.00 1.53 -0.58
C LEU A 351 36.61 2.96 -0.18
N ASP A 352 36.26 3.76 -1.17
CA ASP A 352 35.78 5.13 -0.98
C ASP A 352 34.32 5.18 -0.55
N ALA A 353 33.51 4.22 -1.00
CA ALA A 353 32.12 4.07 -0.57
C ALA A 353 31.63 2.63 -0.73
N VAL A 354 30.68 2.27 0.12
CA VAL A 354 29.93 1.00 0.08
C VAL A 354 28.45 1.31 0.01
N VAL A 355 27.79 0.83 -1.02
CA VAL A 355 26.32 0.94 -1.21
C VAL A 355 25.70 -0.41 -0.93
N THR A 356 24.65 -0.44 -0.11
CA THR A 356 23.90 -1.67 0.21
C THR A 356 22.53 -1.63 -0.42
N THR A 357 22.06 -2.78 -0.91
CA THR A 357 20.74 -2.97 -1.49
C THR A 357 20.17 -4.36 -1.14
N GLY A 358 18.98 -4.69 -1.62
CA GLY A 358 18.27 -5.94 -1.33
C GLY A 358 17.49 -5.90 -0.01
N TYR A 359 16.82 -6.98 0.31
CA TYR A 359 16.00 -7.10 1.55
C TYR A 359 16.82 -6.97 2.83
N GLY A 360 18.08 -7.40 2.80
CA GLY A 360 18.99 -7.36 3.95
C GLY A 360 19.71 -6.02 4.12
N ARG A 361 19.53 -5.03 3.24
CA ARG A 361 20.31 -3.79 3.19
C ARG A 361 20.38 -3.02 4.51
N THR A 362 19.27 -3.01 5.26
CA THR A 362 19.18 -2.27 6.54
C THR A 362 19.88 -2.96 7.70
N ALA A 363 20.17 -4.25 7.59
CA ALA A 363 20.90 -5.01 8.60
C ALA A 363 22.44 -4.87 8.45
N ILE A 364 22.92 -4.28 7.36
CA ILE A 364 24.35 -4.11 7.06
C ILE A 364 24.79 -2.75 7.61
N SER A 365 25.49 -2.75 8.74
CA SER A 365 25.94 -1.53 9.44
C SER A 365 27.05 -0.76 8.72
N ASP A 366 27.82 -1.43 7.88
CA ASP A 366 29.03 -0.90 7.26
C ASP A 366 28.80 -0.23 5.90
N GLY A 367 27.52 -0.08 5.48
CA GLY A 367 27.16 0.64 4.26
C GLY A 367 27.18 2.16 4.46
N ASP A 368 27.82 2.88 3.55
CA ASP A 368 27.77 4.36 3.51
C ASP A 368 26.40 4.87 3.05
N LYS A 369 25.71 4.08 2.23
CA LYS A 369 24.37 4.41 1.73
C LYS A 369 23.58 3.13 1.46
N SER A 370 22.32 3.11 1.91
CA SER A 370 21.33 2.09 1.58
C SER A 370 20.41 2.63 0.47
N ILE A 371 20.22 1.85 -0.61
CA ILE A 371 19.41 2.19 -1.77
C ILE A 371 18.53 1.00 -2.09
N THR A 372 17.31 1.24 -2.55
CA THR A 372 16.41 0.13 -2.92
C THR A 372 16.93 -0.63 -4.14
N GLU A 373 16.66 -1.93 -4.20
CA GLU A 373 17.01 -2.77 -5.34
C GLU A 373 16.35 -2.29 -6.64
N ILE A 374 15.16 -1.68 -6.55
CA ILE A 374 14.45 -1.10 -7.71
C ILE A 374 15.32 -0.02 -8.39
N THR A 375 15.87 0.89 -7.60
CA THR A 375 16.76 1.94 -8.11
C THR A 375 18.10 1.37 -8.58
N CYS A 376 18.68 0.39 -7.86
CA CYS A 376 19.94 -0.25 -8.25
C CYS A 376 19.81 -1.01 -9.57
N HIS A 377 18.76 -1.82 -9.76
CA HIS A 377 18.49 -2.56 -11.00
C HIS A 377 18.24 -1.61 -12.18
N ALA A 378 17.46 -0.52 -11.95
CA ALA A 378 17.25 0.51 -12.96
C ALA A 378 18.56 1.12 -13.46
N ARG A 379 19.43 1.56 -12.53
CA ARG A 379 20.72 2.19 -12.82
C ARG A 379 21.70 1.21 -13.45
N GLY A 380 21.76 -0.02 -12.95
CA GLY A 380 22.63 -1.08 -13.48
C GLY A 380 22.26 -1.46 -14.91
N ALA A 381 20.97 -1.70 -15.19
CA ALA A 381 20.50 -2.03 -16.52
C ALA A 381 20.76 -0.88 -17.53
N HIS A 382 20.51 0.36 -17.14
CA HIS A 382 20.78 1.53 -17.98
C HIS A 382 22.30 1.74 -18.19
N PHE A 383 23.11 1.43 -17.20
CA PHE A 383 24.57 1.48 -17.36
C PHE A 383 25.09 0.47 -18.37
N LEU A 384 24.53 -0.74 -18.39
CA LEU A 384 24.89 -1.80 -19.34
C LEU A 384 24.38 -1.49 -20.77
N ASP A 385 23.16 -0.99 -20.89
CA ASP A 385 22.58 -0.53 -22.17
C ASP A 385 21.74 0.75 -21.96
N PRO A 386 22.23 1.92 -22.35
CA PRO A 386 21.51 3.19 -22.21
C PRO A 386 20.16 3.27 -22.98
N ARG A 387 19.86 2.30 -23.85
CA ARG A 387 18.59 2.22 -24.59
C ARG A 387 17.49 1.56 -23.77
N VAL A 388 17.83 0.87 -22.68
CA VAL A 388 16.84 0.20 -21.82
C VAL A 388 15.84 1.21 -21.28
N ARG A 389 14.55 0.89 -21.37
CA ARG A 389 13.43 1.70 -20.85
C ARG A 389 12.51 0.90 -19.94
N THR A 390 12.67 -0.42 -19.92
CA THR A 390 11.91 -1.33 -19.03
C THR A 390 12.85 -2.44 -18.58
N VAL A 391 12.86 -2.70 -17.29
CA VAL A 391 13.54 -3.83 -16.67
C VAL A 391 12.46 -4.77 -16.11
N VAL A 392 12.56 -6.04 -16.43
CA VAL A 392 11.81 -7.12 -15.78
C VAL A 392 12.80 -7.85 -14.89
N ASP A 393 12.63 -7.72 -13.61
CA ASP A 393 13.48 -8.34 -12.59
C ASP A 393 12.71 -9.47 -11.92
N ILE A 394 13.27 -10.67 -11.99
CA ILE A 394 12.66 -11.90 -11.47
C ILE A 394 13.53 -12.41 -10.35
N GLY A 395 13.14 -12.10 -9.15
CA GLY A 395 13.81 -12.55 -7.93
C GLY A 395 13.37 -13.94 -7.46
N GLY A 396 14.02 -14.41 -6.41
CA GLY A 396 13.68 -15.70 -5.78
C GLY A 396 12.29 -15.69 -5.13
N GLN A 397 11.82 -14.56 -4.59
CA GLN A 397 10.56 -14.48 -3.86
C GLN A 397 9.59 -13.42 -4.40
N ASP A 398 10.04 -12.55 -5.28
CA ASP A 398 9.25 -11.49 -5.88
C ASP A 398 9.63 -11.30 -7.35
N SER A 399 8.82 -10.54 -8.06
CA SER A 399 9.14 -10.07 -9.41
C SER A 399 8.77 -8.60 -9.54
N LYS A 400 9.54 -7.86 -10.34
CA LYS A 400 9.39 -6.41 -10.51
C LYS A 400 9.44 -6.03 -11.98
N VAL A 401 8.60 -5.07 -12.36
CA VAL A 401 8.71 -4.39 -13.65
C VAL A 401 9.01 -2.93 -13.37
N ILE A 402 10.14 -2.46 -13.87
CA ILE A 402 10.66 -1.11 -13.60
C ILE A 402 10.73 -0.35 -14.92
N ARG A 403 10.03 0.77 -15.00
CA ARG A 403 10.11 1.70 -16.15
C ARG A 403 11.11 2.81 -15.87
N LEU A 404 11.92 3.14 -16.87
CA LEU A 404 13.01 4.11 -16.79
C LEU A 404 12.71 5.37 -17.60
N ASN A 405 13.16 6.49 -17.09
CA ASN A 405 13.35 7.72 -17.84
C ASN A 405 14.58 7.59 -18.78
N GLU A 406 14.79 8.58 -19.63
CA GLU A 406 15.92 8.61 -20.57
C GLU A 406 17.28 8.64 -19.85
N ASP A 407 17.35 9.19 -18.65
CA ASP A 407 18.56 9.29 -17.82
C ASP A 407 18.80 8.04 -16.94
N GLY A 408 17.99 6.99 -17.08
CA GLY A 408 18.06 5.76 -16.27
C GLY A 408 17.48 5.89 -14.85
N SER A 409 16.85 7.01 -14.52
CA SER A 409 16.09 7.12 -13.27
C SER A 409 14.78 6.35 -13.36
N VAL A 410 14.25 5.91 -12.21
CA VAL A 410 12.98 5.18 -12.13
C VAL A 410 11.84 6.14 -12.46
N LYS A 411 11.05 5.82 -13.48
CA LYS A 411 9.83 6.53 -13.84
C LYS A 411 8.62 5.98 -13.10
N ASN A 412 8.51 4.66 -13.07
CA ASN A 412 7.44 3.91 -12.39
C ASN A 412 7.88 2.46 -12.17
N PHE A 413 7.27 1.77 -11.24
CA PHE A 413 7.50 0.35 -11.03
C PHE A 413 6.25 -0.35 -10.51
N VAL A 414 6.19 -1.66 -10.77
CA VAL A 414 5.21 -2.59 -10.21
C VAL A 414 5.98 -3.77 -9.62
N MET A 415 5.51 -4.28 -8.51
CA MET A 415 6.15 -5.39 -7.80
C MET A 415 5.10 -6.43 -7.40
N ASN A 416 5.37 -7.69 -7.71
CA ASN A 416 4.64 -8.85 -7.19
C ASN A 416 5.47 -9.49 -6.08
N ASP A 417 5.05 -9.28 -4.84
CA ASP A 417 5.68 -9.80 -3.62
C ASP A 417 4.72 -10.67 -2.78
N LYS A 418 3.51 -10.90 -3.31
CA LYS A 418 2.44 -11.64 -2.60
C LYS A 418 2.20 -13.04 -3.16
N CYS A 419 2.68 -13.32 -4.36
CA CYS A 419 2.43 -14.60 -5.04
C CYS A 419 3.72 -15.15 -5.60
N ALA A 420 4.01 -16.42 -5.30
CA ALA A 420 5.16 -17.12 -5.84
C ALA A 420 5.05 -17.41 -7.35
N ALA A 421 3.85 -17.24 -7.96
CA ALA A 421 3.68 -17.31 -9.40
C ALA A 421 4.55 -16.26 -10.11
N GLY A 422 5.36 -16.68 -11.06
CA GLY A 422 6.30 -15.81 -11.74
C GLY A 422 7.56 -15.48 -10.93
N THR A 423 7.92 -16.27 -9.92
CA THR A 423 9.15 -16.10 -9.13
C THR A 423 10.07 -17.29 -9.27
N GLY A 424 11.38 -17.09 -9.00
CA GLY A 424 12.38 -18.17 -9.05
C GLY A 424 12.06 -19.33 -8.10
N ARG A 425 11.46 -19.05 -6.94
CA ARG A 425 11.07 -20.08 -5.96
C ARG A 425 10.04 -21.08 -6.49
N PHE A 426 9.16 -20.62 -7.37
CA PHE A 426 8.24 -21.53 -8.05
C PHE A 426 8.98 -22.48 -8.98
N LEU A 427 9.96 -21.97 -9.75
CA LEU A 427 10.80 -22.80 -10.62
C LEU A 427 11.61 -23.82 -9.82
N GLU A 428 12.21 -23.41 -8.70
CA GLU A 428 12.92 -24.33 -7.79
C GLU A 428 12.01 -25.45 -7.24
N MET A 429 10.78 -25.09 -6.87
CA MET A 429 9.78 -26.05 -6.39
C MET A 429 9.39 -27.03 -7.49
N MET A 430 9.15 -26.57 -8.71
CA MET A 430 8.84 -27.42 -9.86
C MET A 430 10.00 -28.32 -10.23
N ALA A 431 11.22 -27.81 -10.28
CA ALA A 431 12.43 -28.59 -10.51
C ALA A 431 12.52 -29.74 -9.49
N LYS A 432 12.29 -29.46 -8.21
CA LYS A 432 12.29 -30.48 -7.16
C LYS A 432 11.15 -31.49 -7.32
N THR A 433 9.94 -31.05 -7.68
CA THR A 433 8.79 -31.96 -7.92
C THR A 433 9.04 -32.89 -9.11
N MET A 434 9.76 -32.40 -10.13
CA MET A 434 10.16 -33.16 -11.32
C MET A 434 11.46 -33.95 -11.13
N GLU A 435 12.10 -33.88 -9.96
CA GLU A 435 13.39 -34.50 -9.63
C GLU A 435 14.53 -34.08 -10.58
N MET A 436 14.54 -32.79 -10.99
CA MET A 436 15.49 -32.19 -11.93
C MET A 436 16.25 -31.01 -11.29
N SER A 437 17.41 -30.69 -11.85
CA SER A 437 18.05 -29.41 -11.64
C SER A 437 17.35 -28.30 -12.47
N LEU A 438 17.55 -27.03 -12.10
CA LEU A 438 17.03 -25.90 -12.90
C LEU A 438 17.60 -25.88 -14.31
N ASP A 439 18.87 -26.28 -14.47
CA ASP A 439 19.52 -26.34 -15.80
C ASP A 439 18.87 -27.43 -16.67
N GLU A 440 18.61 -28.61 -16.13
CA GLU A 440 17.91 -29.68 -16.84
C GLU A 440 16.49 -29.25 -17.21
N LEU A 441 15.78 -28.64 -16.26
CA LEU A 441 14.44 -28.13 -16.46
C LEU A 441 14.39 -27.16 -17.67
N SER A 442 15.33 -26.21 -17.74
CA SER A 442 15.40 -25.21 -18.82
C SER A 442 15.61 -25.80 -20.21
N GLN A 443 16.12 -27.03 -20.32
CA GLN A 443 16.38 -27.71 -21.58
C GLN A 443 15.25 -28.65 -22.00
N VAL A 444 14.63 -29.29 -21.03
CA VAL A 444 13.62 -30.33 -21.25
C VAL A 444 12.38 -29.75 -21.93
N GLY A 445 11.85 -28.62 -21.47
CA GLY A 445 10.66 -28.00 -22.07
C GLY A 445 10.80 -27.55 -23.52
N LEU A 446 12.04 -27.47 -24.04
CA LEU A 446 12.28 -27.10 -25.44
C LEU A 446 11.98 -28.26 -26.44
N SER A 447 11.82 -29.48 -25.96
CA SER A 447 11.68 -30.71 -26.78
C SER A 447 10.25 -31.26 -26.77
N TYR A 448 9.25 -30.49 -26.37
CA TYR A 448 7.86 -30.93 -26.21
C TYR A 448 7.23 -31.44 -27.51
N GLN A 449 6.27 -32.36 -27.37
CA GLN A 449 5.49 -32.93 -28.47
C GLN A 449 4.00 -32.61 -28.38
N GLU A 450 3.47 -32.50 -27.16
CA GLU A 450 2.09 -32.11 -26.86
C GLU A 450 2.07 -30.77 -26.15
N ASP A 451 1.27 -29.83 -26.65
CA ASP A 451 1.08 -28.51 -26.02
C ASP A 451 0.08 -28.66 -24.86
N ILE A 452 0.61 -28.87 -23.66
CA ILE A 452 -0.18 -28.99 -22.42
C ILE A 452 -0.40 -27.60 -21.82
N THR A 453 -1.64 -27.26 -21.51
CA THR A 453 -1.98 -26.01 -20.84
C THR A 453 -2.22 -26.25 -19.35
N ILE A 454 -1.48 -25.57 -18.46
CA ILE A 454 -1.78 -25.47 -17.04
C ILE A 454 -2.76 -24.33 -16.82
N SER A 455 -3.95 -24.71 -16.35
CA SER A 455 -5.10 -23.79 -16.26
C SER A 455 -5.17 -22.99 -14.96
N SER A 456 -4.50 -23.45 -13.90
CA SER A 456 -4.60 -22.90 -12.56
C SER A 456 -3.88 -21.56 -12.43
N MET A 457 -4.51 -20.55 -11.84
CA MET A 457 -3.90 -19.23 -11.61
C MET A 457 -3.01 -19.17 -10.36
N CYS A 458 -3.16 -20.12 -9.44
CA CYS A 458 -2.43 -20.16 -8.17
C CYS A 458 -1.33 -21.24 -8.23
N THR A 459 -0.15 -20.94 -7.70
CA THR A 459 1.00 -21.86 -7.65
C THR A 459 0.69 -23.20 -7.01
N VAL A 460 -0.09 -23.22 -5.92
CA VAL A 460 -0.48 -24.46 -5.21
C VAL A 460 -1.35 -25.36 -6.10
N PHE A 461 -2.27 -24.76 -6.84
CA PHE A 461 -3.12 -25.51 -7.76
C PHE A 461 -2.36 -25.92 -9.03
N ALA A 462 -1.43 -25.09 -9.52
CA ALA A 462 -0.56 -25.44 -10.64
C ALA A 462 0.34 -26.63 -10.28
N GLU A 463 0.92 -26.65 -9.08
CA GLU A 463 1.65 -27.82 -8.58
C GLU A 463 0.79 -29.09 -8.54
N SER A 464 -0.44 -28.98 -8.02
CA SER A 464 -1.38 -30.12 -7.98
C SER A 464 -1.74 -30.61 -9.38
N GLU A 465 -1.87 -29.70 -10.36
CA GLU A 465 -2.14 -30.03 -11.76
C GLU A 465 -0.93 -30.74 -12.39
N VAL A 466 0.29 -30.26 -12.15
CA VAL A 466 1.54 -30.92 -12.57
C VAL A 466 1.65 -32.33 -12.00
N VAL A 467 1.42 -32.52 -10.69
CA VAL A 467 1.40 -33.83 -10.06
C VAL A 467 0.35 -34.76 -10.70
N SER A 468 -0.83 -34.24 -11.05
CA SER A 468 -1.86 -35.01 -11.74
C SER A 468 -1.43 -35.41 -13.15
N LEU A 469 -0.73 -34.56 -13.89
CA LEU A 469 -0.21 -34.86 -15.23
C LEU A 469 0.88 -35.92 -15.17
N ILE A 470 1.76 -35.89 -14.17
CA ILE A 470 2.75 -36.93 -13.90
C ILE A 470 2.05 -38.25 -13.63
N ALA A 471 1.02 -38.28 -12.79
CA ALA A 471 0.25 -39.49 -12.47
C ALA A 471 -0.52 -40.06 -13.69
N GLN A 472 -0.81 -39.22 -14.69
CA GLN A 472 -1.39 -39.66 -15.97
C GLN A 472 -0.34 -40.14 -16.98
N ASN A 473 0.95 -40.28 -16.58
CA ASN A 473 2.06 -40.62 -17.42
C ASN A 473 2.23 -39.73 -18.66
N LYS A 474 1.91 -38.42 -18.56
CA LYS A 474 2.28 -37.44 -19.58
C LYS A 474 3.80 -37.33 -19.68
N HIS A 475 4.31 -37.00 -20.86
CA HIS A 475 5.74 -36.81 -21.05
C HIS A 475 6.25 -35.62 -20.24
N THR A 476 7.40 -35.77 -19.63
CA THR A 476 8.04 -34.74 -18.82
C THR A 476 8.26 -33.46 -19.59
N ASP A 477 8.72 -33.56 -20.86
CA ASP A 477 8.97 -32.41 -21.76
C ASP A 477 7.69 -31.58 -21.98
N ASP A 478 6.55 -32.25 -22.18
CA ASP A 478 5.25 -31.62 -22.42
C ASP A 478 4.74 -30.90 -21.15
N ILE A 479 4.94 -31.53 -19.97
CA ILE A 479 4.57 -30.92 -18.68
C ILE A 479 5.42 -29.69 -18.40
N VAL A 480 6.75 -29.78 -18.61
CA VAL A 480 7.69 -28.67 -18.40
C VAL A 480 7.34 -27.51 -19.33
N HIS A 481 7.08 -27.78 -20.60
CA HIS A 481 6.63 -26.76 -21.55
C HIS A 481 5.36 -26.05 -21.08
N GLY A 482 4.35 -26.80 -20.65
CA GLY A 482 3.07 -26.24 -20.19
C GLY A 482 3.19 -25.35 -18.97
N TYR A 483 4.07 -25.64 -18.02
CA TYR A 483 4.24 -24.75 -16.88
C TYR A 483 5.19 -23.58 -17.18
N ASP A 484 6.13 -23.69 -18.11
CA ASP A 484 6.95 -22.57 -18.57
C ASP A 484 6.07 -21.52 -19.26
N ASP A 485 5.12 -21.93 -20.11
CA ASP A 485 4.12 -21.04 -20.70
C ASP A 485 3.21 -20.40 -19.64
N TRP A 486 2.80 -21.17 -18.64
CA TRP A 486 2.02 -20.67 -17.52
C TRP A 486 2.81 -19.62 -16.72
N TRP A 487 4.09 -19.87 -16.44
CA TRP A 487 4.97 -18.97 -15.71
C TRP A 487 5.20 -17.66 -16.50
N CYS A 488 5.51 -17.73 -17.78
CA CYS A 488 5.61 -16.57 -18.67
C CYS A 488 4.31 -15.75 -18.72
N SER A 489 3.15 -16.43 -18.71
CA SER A 489 1.84 -15.76 -18.67
C SER A 489 1.58 -15.06 -17.35
N ALA A 490 2.10 -15.57 -16.22
CA ALA A 490 2.04 -14.93 -14.91
C ALA A 490 2.83 -13.61 -14.91
N GLU A 491 4.05 -13.61 -15.48
CA GLU A 491 4.88 -12.42 -15.65
C GLU A 491 4.25 -11.37 -16.58
N GLN A 492 3.64 -11.80 -17.69
CA GLN A 492 2.94 -10.88 -18.59
C GLN A 492 1.77 -10.17 -17.93
N ARG A 493 1.09 -10.82 -16.95
CA ARG A 493 0.04 -10.16 -16.16
C ARG A 493 0.62 -9.06 -15.29
N SER A 494 1.74 -9.30 -14.61
CA SER A 494 2.46 -8.28 -13.83
C SER A 494 2.91 -7.09 -14.71
N CYS A 495 3.36 -7.36 -15.94
CA CYS A 495 3.75 -6.32 -16.90
C CYS A 495 2.59 -5.44 -17.37
N LYS A 496 1.35 -5.96 -17.46
CA LYS A 496 0.18 -5.18 -17.91
C LYS A 496 -0.28 -4.16 -16.85
N ASP A 497 0.03 -4.40 -15.59
CA ASP A 497 -0.31 -3.49 -14.47
C ASP A 497 0.71 -2.34 -14.34
N SER A 498 1.84 -2.41 -15.03
CA SER A 498 2.86 -1.35 -15.12
C SER A 498 2.57 -0.35 -16.25
#